data_bc74e313cdf5a7bf26ab7fb50052eff8
#
_entry.id   bc74e313cdf5a7bf26ab7fb50052eff8
#
_cell.length_a   1.000
_cell.length_b   1.000
_cell.length_c   1.000
_cell.angle_alpha   90.00
_cell.angle_beta   90.00
_cell.angle_gamma   90.00
#
_symmetry.space_group_name_H-M   'P 1'
#
loop_
_entity.id
_entity.type
_entity.pdbx_description
1 polymer ?
#
loop_
_entity_poly.entity_id
_entity_poly.type
_entity_poly.pdbx_seq_one_letter_code
_entity_poly.pdbx_strand_id
1 'polypeptide(L)'
;MTSDHEQAQYRPCVGLMVLNRQGLVWIGRRADAPNEPEGRGSWWQMPQGGIDLEEDPRAAALRELTEETGLRTVEVVAEHPKWLNYDLPSNLIGKAWGGRWRGQRQKWFLIRFLGDDSEVTLTPPPGHQMEFDAWRWAPLDQLPALVIPFKRSVYDDVIATFAPLVRPLGS
;
A
#
# COMPACT_ATOMS: atom_id res chain seq x y z
N MET A 1 21.42 11.47 -7.92
CA MET A 1 21.05 11.50 -6.49
C MET A 1 20.01 12.59 -6.26
N THR A 2 18.91 12.22 -5.60
CA THR A 2 17.87 13.18 -5.22
C THR A 2 18.36 13.96 -4.01
N SER A 3 18.23 15.30 -4.02
CA SER A 3 18.65 16.13 -2.90
C SER A 3 17.67 15.96 -1.73
N ASP A 4 18.14 16.28 -0.52
CA ASP A 4 17.29 16.26 0.68
C ASP A 4 16.08 17.20 0.51
N HIS A 5 16.27 18.32 -0.18
CA HIS A 5 15.20 19.26 -0.46
C HIS A 5 14.12 18.64 -1.37
N GLU A 6 14.55 17.89 -2.39
CA GLU A 6 13.60 17.18 -3.27
C GLU A 6 12.85 16.09 -2.51
N GLN A 7 13.52 15.32 -1.65
CA GLN A 7 12.86 14.29 -0.84
C GLN A 7 11.86 14.88 0.15
N ALA A 8 12.12 16.10 0.65
CA ALA A 8 11.19 16.77 1.57
C ALA A 8 9.85 17.13 0.91
N GLN A 9 9.73 17.09 -0.42
CA GLN A 9 8.49 17.32 -1.14
C GLN A 9 7.62 16.06 -1.25
N TYR A 10 8.12 14.91 -0.83
CA TYR A 10 7.41 13.63 -0.88
C TYR A 10 7.00 13.20 0.53
N ARG A 11 5.74 12.81 0.67
CA ARG A 11 5.22 12.30 1.95
C ARG A 11 5.81 10.93 2.24
N PRO A 12 6.49 10.75 3.40
CA PRO A 12 7.00 9.43 3.76
C PRO A 12 5.86 8.46 4.07
N CYS A 13 5.85 7.31 3.41
CA CYS A 13 4.82 6.31 3.55
C CYS A 13 5.41 4.91 3.53
N VAL A 14 4.60 3.95 3.93
CA VAL A 14 4.90 2.52 3.80
C VAL A 14 3.87 1.88 2.88
N GLY A 15 4.27 0.81 2.22
CA GLY A 15 3.38 -0.05 1.45
C GLY A 15 3.60 -1.50 1.87
N LEU A 16 2.56 -2.31 1.72
CA LEU A 16 2.58 -3.69 2.20
C LEU A 16 2.06 -4.63 1.13
N MET A 17 2.90 -5.57 0.72
CA MET A 17 2.47 -6.71 -0.07
C MET A 17 2.22 -7.87 0.89
N VAL A 18 0.95 -8.18 1.13
CA VAL A 18 0.53 -9.20 2.10
C VAL A 18 0.11 -10.45 1.36
N LEU A 19 0.80 -11.56 1.66
CA LEU A 19 0.54 -12.86 1.03
C LEU A 19 -0.23 -13.77 1.97
N ASN A 20 -1.23 -14.49 1.43
CA ASN A 20 -1.84 -15.59 2.16
C ASN A 20 -1.04 -16.90 1.96
N ARG A 21 -1.56 -18.00 2.49
CA ARG A 21 -0.88 -19.30 2.42
C ARG A 21 -0.78 -19.83 0.98
N GLN A 22 -1.66 -19.38 0.08
CA GLN A 22 -1.64 -19.76 -1.32
C GLN A 22 -0.73 -18.87 -2.18
N GLY A 23 -0.13 -17.84 -1.60
CA GLY A 23 0.71 -16.88 -2.33
C GLY A 23 -0.08 -15.81 -3.07
N LEU A 24 -1.34 -15.64 -2.73
CA LEU A 24 -2.17 -14.56 -3.27
C LEU A 24 -1.98 -13.28 -2.45
N VAL A 25 -2.19 -12.13 -3.07
CA VAL A 25 -1.93 -10.81 -2.50
C VAL A 25 -3.24 -10.18 -2.04
N TRP A 26 -3.22 -9.60 -0.84
CA TRP A 26 -4.37 -8.86 -0.31
C TRP A 26 -4.51 -7.52 -1.03
N ILE A 27 -5.70 -7.26 -1.58
CA ILE A 27 -6.01 -5.95 -2.16
C ILE A 27 -7.36 -5.47 -1.66
N GLY A 28 -7.47 -4.15 -1.51
CA GLY A 28 -8.70 -3.48 -1.14
C GLY A 28 -9.16 -2.51 -2.21
N ARG A 29 -10.47 -2.39 -2.36
CA ARG A 29 -11.07 -1.40 -3.26
C ARG A 29 -11.17 -0.07 -2.52
N ARG A 30 -10.64 0.98 -3.13
CA ARG A 30 -10.60 2.31 -2.50
C ARG A 30 -12.00 2.86 -2.27
N ALA A 31 -12.27 3.24 -1.02
CA ALA A 31 -13.55 3.84 -0.63
C ALA A 31 -13.64 5.33 -0.97
N ASP A 32 -12.49 5.99 -1.09
CA ASP A 32 -12.39 7.44 -1.29
C ASP A 32 -12.37 7.89 -2.75
N ALA A 33 -12.66 6.99 -3.68
CA ALA A 33 -12.55 7.25 -5.11
C ALA A 33 -13.74 8.00 -5.77
N PRO A 34 -14.68 8.63 -5.03
CA PRO A 34 -15.87 9.24 -5.66
C PRO A 34 -15.57 10.40 -6.61
N ASN A 35 -14.43 11.04 -6.46
CA ASN A 35 -14.04 12.20 -7.27
C ASN A 35 -12.84 11.94 -8.17
N GLU A 36 -12.43 10.67 -8.29
CA GLU A 36 -11.34 10.31 -9.20
C GLU A 36 -11.80 10.47 -10.65
N PRO A 37 -11.02 11.15 -11.50
CA PRO A 37 -11.40 11.33 -12.91
C PRO A 37 -11.58 10.03 -13.68
N GLU A 38 -10.97 8.95 -13.19
CA GLU A 38 -10.90 7.67 -13.87
C GLU A 38 -11.91 6.64 -13.35
N GLY A 39 -12.86 7.08 -12.52
CA GLY A 39 -13.98 6.24 -12.12
C GLY A 39 -13.98 5.87 -10.65
N ARG A 40 -15.18 5.91 -10.11
CA ARG A 40 -15.50 5.63 -8.73
C ARG A 40 -15.47 4.11 -8.47
N GLY A 41 -14.79 3.68 -7.39
CA GLY A 41 -14.79 2.29 -6.98
C GLY A 41 -14.12 1.34 -7.96
N SER A 42 -13.37 1.87 -8.92
CA SER A 42 -12.72 1.07 -9.98
C SER A 42 -11.31 0.64 -9.61
N TRP A 43 -10.71 1.24 -8.59
CA TRP A 43 -9.29 1.04 -8.27
C TRP A 43 -9.10 0.20 -7.03
N TRP A 44 -8.24 -0.81 -7.18
CA TRP A 44 -7.84 -1.70 -6.11
C TRP A 44 -6.37 -1.46 -5.81
N GLN A 45 -5.99 -1.57 -4.53
CA GLN A 45 -4.61 -1.35 -4.15
C GLN A 45 -4.21 -2.21 -2.97
N MET A 46 -2.90 -2.40 -2.82
CA MET A 46 -2.30 -2.96 -1.62
C MET A 46 -2.37 -1.93 -0.48
N PRO A 47 -2.38 -2.37 0.79
CA PRO A 47 -2.37 -1.43 1.92
C PRO A 47 -1.17 -0.50 1.88
N GLN A 48 -1.40 0.75 2.24
CA GLN A 48 -0.35 1.76 2.36
C GLN A 48 -0.79 2.85 3.33
N GLY A 49 0.17 3.56 3.91
CA GLY A 49 -0.18 4.66 4.79
C GLY A 49 1.03 5.49 5.19
N GLY A 50 0.79 6.61 5.85
CA GLY A 50 1.83 7.53 6.25
C GLY A 50 2.66 7.04 7.43
N ILE A 51 3.93 7.44 7.44
CA ILE A 51 4.83 7.22 8.57
C ILE A 51 4.71 8.44 9.48
N ASP A 52 4.43 8.21 10.77
CA ASP A 52 4.38 9.30 11.75
C ASP A 52 5.79 9.82 12.05
N LEU A 53 5.86 11.04 12.57
CA LEU A 53 7.13 11.65 12.92
C LEU A 53 7.92 10.73 13.88
N GLU A 54 9.17 10.46 13.52
CA GLU A 54 10.10 9.61 14.29
C GLU A 54 9.67 8.13 14.38
N GLU A 55 8.64 7.74 13.64
CA GLU A 55 8.22 6.34 13.60
C GLU A 55 9.15 5.52 12.70
N ASP A 56 9.52 4.31 13.16
CA ASP A 56 10.24 3.36 12.34
C ASP A 56 9.35 2.86 11.18
N PRO A 57 9.86 2.80 9.93
CA PRO A 57 9.04 2.34 8.79
C PRO A 57 8.41 0.97 8.98
N ARG A 58 9.13 0.00 9.56
CA ARG A 58 8.58 -1.34 9.81
C ARG A 58 7.43 -1.29 10.82
N ALA A 59 7.57 -0.50 11.88
CA ALA A 59 6.51 -0.31 12.87
C ALA A 59 5.30 0.38 12.23
N ALA A 60 5.54 1.38 11.38
CA ALA A 60 4.46 2.05 10.64
C ALA A 60 3.71 1.07 9.73
N ALA A 61 4.44 0.18 9.06
CA ALA A 61 3.85 -0.83 8.18
C ALA A 61 2.87 -1.72 8.95
N LEU A 62 3.29 -2.24 10.10
CA LEU A 62 2.44 -3.11 10.92
C LEU A 62 1.25 -2.35 11.50
N ARG A 63 1.43 -1.11 11.92
CA ARG A 63 0.35 -0.26 12.42
C ARG A 63 -0.69 0.02 11.33
N GLU A 64 -0.24 0.44 10.15
CA GLU A 64 -1.15 0.73 9.03
C GLU A 64 -1.90 -0.52 8.58
N LEU A 65 -1.23 -1.67 8.56
CA LEU A 65 -1.88 -2.93 8.20
C LEU A 65 -3.05 -3.22 9.12
N THR A 66 -2.85 -3.11 10.42
CA THR A 66 -3.91 -3.35 11.41
C THR A 66 -5.02 -2.32 11.28
N GLU A 67 -4.68 -1.04 11.13
CA GLU A 67 -5.67 0.03 11.01
C GLU A 67 -6.55 -0.12 9.76
N GLU A 68 -5.96 -0.49 8.63
CA GLU A 68 -6.68 -0.54 7.36
C GLU A 68 -7.38 -1.87 7.10
N THR A 69 -6.83 -2.97 7.60
CA THR A 69 -7.29 -4.33 7.25
C THR A 69 -7.70 -5.19 8.42
N GLY A 70 -7.28 -4.86 9.63
CA GLY A 70 -7.48 -5.69 10.82
C GLY A 70 -6.51 -6.86 10.93
N LEU A 71 -5.67 -7.11 9.94
CA LEU A 71 -4.74 -8.25 9.96
C LEU A 71 -3.65 -8.07 11.02
N ARG A 72 -3.45 -9.10 11.85
CA ARG A 72 -2.49 -9.08 12.96
C ARG A 72 -1.57 -10.29 13.00
N THR A 73 -2.06 -11.44 12.54
CA THR A 73 -1.29 -12.70 12.57
C THR A 73 -0.37 -12.76 11.37
N VAL A 74 0.70 -11.98 11.43
CA VAL A 74 1.58 -11.74 10.28
C VAL A 74 3.04 -11.84 10.68
N GLU A 75 3.91 -12.10 9.68
CA GLU A 75 5.35 -11.95 9.84
C GLU A 75 5.90 -11.15 8.67
N VAL A 76 6.90 -10.33 8.94
CA VAL A 76 7.61 -9.57 7.91
C VAL A 76 8.65 -10.48 7.27
N VAL A 77 8.50 -10.74 5.97
CA VAL A 77 9.36 -11.66 5.22
C VAL A 77 10.55 -10.93 4.62
N ALA A 78 10.32 -9.74 4.09
CA ALA A 78 11.36 -8.98 3.40
C ALA A 78 11.02 -7.49 3.39
N GLU A 79 12.05 -6.68 3.16
CA GLU A 79 11.94 -5.24 3.02
C GLU A 79 12.55 -4.87 1.67
N HIS A 80 11.87 -4.00 0.93
CA HIS A 80 12.42 -3.49 -0.33
C HIS A 80 13.70 -2.70 -0.01
N PRO A 81 14.79 -2.89 -0.76
CA PRO A 81 16.06 -2.24 -0.45
C PRO A 81 16.07 -0.73 -0.69
N LYS A 82 15.08 -0.21 -1.42
CA LYS A 82 15.04 1.21 -1.81
C LYS A 82 13.72 1.85 -1.43
N TRP A 83 13.75 3.17 -1.24
CA TRP A 83 12.55 4.00 -1.20
C TRP A 83 12.09 4.25 -2.64
N LEU A 84 10.80 4.10 -2.87
CA LEU A 84 10.20 4.30 -4.20
C LEU A 84 9.33 5.54 -4.18
N ASN A 85 9.52 6.42 -5.15
CA ASN A 85 8.75 7.66 -5.23
C ASN A 85 7.75 7.59 -6.37
N TYR A 86 6.58 8.21 -6.18
CA TYR A 86 5.70 8.55 -7.27
C TYR A 86 5.21 9.98 -7.11
N ASP A 87 4.98 10.65 -8.24
CA ASP A 87 4.40 12.00 -8.27
C ASP A 87 2.90 11.89 -8.48
N LEU A 88 2.16 12.81 -7.84
CA LEU A 88 0.76 12.99 -8.15
C LEU A 88 0.62 13.55 -9.57
N PRO A 89 -0.46 13.22 -10.30
CA PRO A 89 -0.81 13.93 -11.53
C PRO A 89 -0.91 15.43 -11.27
N SER A 90 -0.55 16.24 -12.27
CA SER A 90 -0.49 17.70 -12.11
C SER A 90 -1.81 18.31 -11.62
N ASN A 91 -2.94 17.71 -11.98
CA ASN A 91 -4.26 18.17 -11.54
C ASN A 91 -4.57 17.89 -10.06
N LEU A 92 -3.80 17.02 -9.42
CA LEU A 92 -3.96 16.68 -8.00
C LEU A 92 -2.91 17.36 -7.11
N ILE A 93 -1.81 17.83 -7.67
CA ILE A 93 -0.81 18.59 -6.93
C ILE A 93 -1.48 19.87 -6.41
N GLY A 94 -1.29 20.15 -5.11
CA GLY A 94 -1.92 21.30 -4.46
C GLY A 94 -3.29 21.03 -3.90
N LYS A 95 -3.88 19.84 -4.13
CA LYS A 95 -5.19 19.47 -3.64
C LYS A 95 -5.16 18.31 -2.65
N ALA A 96 -4.41 17.25 -2.96
CA ALA A 96 -4.27 16.10 -2.07
C ALA A 96 -3.43 16.45 -0.85
N TRP A 97 -3.74 15.86 0.29
CA TRP A 97 -3.01 16.00 1.55
C TRP A 97 -2.78 17.46 1.96
N GLY A 98 -3.80 18.31 1.78
CA GLY A 98 -3.71 19.73 2.10
C GLY A 98 -2.80 20.55 1.19
N GLY A 99 -2.44 20.00 0.03
CA GLY A 99 -1.60 20.70 -0.95
C GLY A 99 -0.12 20.74 -0.62
N ARG A 100 0.32 20.02 0.42
CA ARG A 100 1.69 20.09 0.94
C ARG A 100 2.69 19.28 0.11
N TRP A 101 2.26 18.17 -0.48
CA TRP A 101 3.16 17.17 -1.06
C TRP A 101 2.95 17.07 -2.57
N ARG A 102 4.03 16.82 -3.33
CA ARG A 102 3.95 16.54 -4.75
C ARG A 102 3.73 15.05 -5.04
N GLY A 103 3.93 14.19 -4.05
CA GLY A 103 3.78 12.75 -4.19
C GLY A 103 4.13 12.03 -2.89
N GLN A 104 4.47 10.77 -3.01
CA GLN A 104 4.89 9.95 -1.88
C GLN A 104 6.24 9.32 -2.14
N ARG A 105 7.02 9.14 -1.06
CA ARG A 105 8.18 8.24 -1.05
C ARG A 105 7.81 7.06 -0.15
N GLN A 106 7.91 5.86 -0.70
CA GLN A 106 7.36 4.68 -0.07
C GLN A 106 8.44 3.64 0.22
N LYS A 107 8.41 3.09 1.43
CA LYS A 107 9.19 1.91 1.81
C LYS A 107 8.24 0.72 1.83
N TRP A 108 8.54 -0.32 1.05
CA TRP A 108 7.66 -1.47 0.88
C TRP A 108 8.15 -2.67 1.66
N PHE A 109 7.20 -3.46 2.18
CA PHE A 109 7.45 -4.68 2.96
C PHE A 109 6.65 -5.83 2.40
N LEU A 110 7.28 -6.99 2.33
CA LEU A 110 6.60 -8.25 2.00
C LEU A 110 6.21 -8.92 3.32
N ILE A 111 4.93 -9.23 3.45
CA ILE A 111 4.36 -9.74 4.70
C ILE A 111 3.60 -11.03 4.42
N ARG A 112 3.80 -12.02 5.27
CA ARG A 112 3.06 -13.28 5.21
C ARG A 112 1.95 -13.26 6.25
N PHE A 113 0.71 -13.46 5.81
CA PHE A 113 -0.44 -13.62 6.69
C PHE A 113 -0.61 -15.09 7.03
N LEU A 114 -0.62 -15.39 8.32
CA LEU A 114 -0.68 -16.76 8.86
C LEU A 114 -2.00 -17.05 9.58
N GLY A 115 -2.90 -16.08 9.64
CA GLY A 115 -4.18 -16.19 10.34
C GLY A 115 -5.31 -16.64 9.44
N ASP A 116 -6.52 -16.41 9.91
CA ASP A 116 -7.77 -16.70 9.22
C ASP A 116 -8.37 -15.42 8.63
N ASP A 117 -9.05 -15.53 7.49
CA ASP A 117 -9.67 -14.40 6.82
C ASP A 117 -10.68 -13.64 7.70
N SER A 118 -11.19 -14.29 8.74
CA SER A 118 -12.07 -13.63 9.73
C SER A 118 -11.40 -12.48 10.48
N GLU A 119 -10.07 -12.37 10.45
CA GLU A 119 -9.36 -11.23 11.01
C GLU A 119 -9.60 -9.92 10.24
N VAL A 120 -10.00 -10.02 8.96
CA VAL A 120 -10.19 -8.83 8.13
C VAL A 120 -11.36 -8.00 8.66
N THR A 121 -11.09 -6.72 8.92
CA THR A 121 -12.11 -5.74 9.19
C THR A 121 -11.74 -4.44 8.48
N LEU A 122 -12.68 -3.93 7.69
CA LEU A 122 -12.50 -2.69 6.95
C LEU A 122 -13.00 -1.48 7.75
N THR A 123 -13.64 -1.73 8.91
CA THR A 123 -14.10 -0.66 9.81
C THR A 123 -12.88 -0.03 10.47
N PRO A 124 -12.62 1.27 10.24
CA PRO A 124 -11.45 1.92 10.82
C PRO A 124 -11.59 2.14 12.32
N PRO A 125 -10.47 2.38 13.03
CA PRO A 125 -10.52 2.85 14.39
C PRO A 125 -11.29 4.17 14.52
N PRO A 126 -11.85 4.49 15.70
CA PRO A 126 -12.54 5.78 15.89
C PRO A 126 -11.69 6.97 15.46
N GLY A 127 -12.27 7.89 14.71
CA GLY A 127 -11.59 9.09 14.22
C GLY A 127 -10.84 8.91 12.90
N HIS A 128 -10.80 7.69 12.37
CA HIS A 128 -10.17 7.40 11.09
C HIS A 128 -11.22 7.19 10.00
N GLN A 129 -10.88 7.54 8.76
CA GLN A 129 -11.75 7.29 7.60
C GLN A 129 -11.58 5.88 7.09
N MET A 130 -12.64 5.33 6.52
CA MET A 130 -12.58 4.03 5.86
C MET A 130 -11.71 4.13 4.60
N GLU A 131 -10.67 3.31 4.53
CA GLU A 131 -9.75 3.28 3.39
C GLU A 131 -10.29 2.42 2.26
N PHE A 132 -10.90 1.28 2.60
CA PHE A 132 -11.42 0.30 1.64
C PHE A 132 -12.86 -0.04 1.94
N ASP A 133 -13.66 -0.25 0.87
CA ASP A 133 -15.05 -0.68 1.00
C ASP A 133 -15.28 -2.13 0.55
N ALA A 134 -14.25 -2.80 0.04
CA ALA A 134 -14.24 -4.21 -0.32
C ALA A 134 -12.80 -4.72 -0.31
N TRP A 135 -12.63 -6.04 -0.24
CA TRP A 135 -11.29 -6.63 -0.28
C TRP A 135 -11.33 -8.01 -0.94
N ARG A 136 -10.20 -8.48 -1.40
CA ARG A 136 -10.02 -9.86 -1.89
C ARG A 136 -8.55 -10.24 -1.97
N TRP A 137 -8.30 -11.52 -2.10
CA TRP A 137 -6.98 -12.05 -2.46
C TRP A 137 -6.88 -12.11 -3.99
N ALA A 138 -5.76 -11.67 -4.55
CA ALA A 138 -5.58 -11.60 -6.00
C ALA A 138 -4.21 -12.17 -6.42
N PRO A 139 -4.13 -12.78 -7.61
CA PRO A 139 -2.83 -13.15 -8.16
C PRO A 139 -1.94 -11.92 -8.39
N LEU A 140 -0.65 -12.09 -8.14
CA LEU A 140 0.33 -11.02 -8.23
C LEU A 140 0.30 -10.31 -9.60
N ASP A 141 0.14 -11.05 -10.67
CA ASP A 141 0.18 -10.52 -12.04
C ASP A 141 -1.02 -9.65 -12.41
N GLN A 142 -2.09 -9.67 -11.61
CA GLN A 142 -3.26 -8.82 -11.85
C GLN A 142 -3.11 -7.40 -11.28
N LEU A 143 -2.18 -7.18 -10.36
CA LEU A 143 -2.09 -5.93 -9.61
C LEU A 143 -1.85 -4.69 -10.48
N PRO A 144 -0.96 -4.72 -11.49
CA PRO A 144 -0.70 -3.52 -12.29
C PRO A 144 -1.93 -2.98 -13.03
N ALA A 145 -2.84 -3.87 -13.44
CA ALA A 145 -4.06 -3.46 -14.13
C ALA A 145 -5.15 -2.95 -13.18
N LEU A 146 -5.04 -3.26 -11.88
CA LEU A 146 -6.05 -2.92 -10.89
C LEU A 146 -5.78 -1.63 -10.14
N VAL A 147 -4.51 -1.20 -10.07
CA VAL A 147 -4.13 0.01 -9.35
C VAL A 147 -4.30 1.24 -10.24
N ILE A 148 -4.56 2.38 -9.61
CA ILE A 148 -4.67 3.66 -10.33
C ILE A 148 -3.37 3.92 -11.13
N PRO A 149 -3.48 4.36 -12.40
CA PRO A 149 -2.33 4.38 -13.32
C PRO A 149 -1.07 5.10 -12.84
N PHE A 150 -1.19 6.20 -12.08
CA PHE A 150 -0.01 6.94 -11.65
C PHE A 150 0.82 6.22 -10.57
N LYS A 151 0.29 5.12 -9.98
CA LYS A 151 1.02 4.26 -9.03
C LYS A 151 1.62 3.03 -9.71
N ARG A 152 1.31 2.79 -10.98
CA ARG A 152 1.66 1.53 -11.67
C ARG A 152 3.17 1.28 -11.70
N SER A 153 3.98 2.32 -11.90
CA SER A 153 5.43 2.16 -11.96
C SER A 153 6.00 1.65 -10.62
N VAL A 154 5.46 2.13 -9.50
CA VAL A 154 5.85 1.64 -8.18
C VAL A 154 5.45 0.17 -8.01
N TYR A 155 4.23 -0.19 -8.42
CA TYR A 155 3.75 -1.56 -8.35
C TYR A 155 4.60 -2.51 -9.17
N ASP A 156 4.99 -2.09 -10.40
CA ASP A 156 5.85 -2.91 -11.26
C ASP A 156 7.21 -3.19 -10.58
N ASP A 157 7.80 -2.20 -9.92
CA ASP A 157 9.06 -2.35 -9.20
C ASP A 157 8.91 -3.28 -7.99
N VAL A 158 7.87 -3.07 -7.19
CA VAL A 158 7.59 -3.89 -6.00
C VAL A 158 7.38 -5.35 -6.39
N ILE A 159 6.60 -5.58 -7.45
CA ILE A 159 6.33 -6.92 -7.97
C ILE A 159 7.63 -7.59 -8.43
N ALA A 160 8.44 -6.89 -9.23
CA ALA A 160 9.70 -7.43 -9.72
C ALA A 160 10.64 -7.80 -8.57
N THR A 161 10.67 -6.97 -7.53
CA THR A 161 11.56 -7.18 -6.37
C THR A 161 11.11 -8.37 -5.52
N PHE A 162 9.81 -8.51 -5.27
CA PHE A 162 9.31 -9.54 -4.35
C PHE A 162 8.87 -10.84 -5.05
N ALA A 163 8.66 -10.84 -6.38
CA ALA A 163 8.17 -12.01 -7.10
C ALA A 163 8.94 -13.31 -6.78
N PRO A 164 10.28 -13.31 -6.66
CA PRO A 164 11.02 -14.53 -6.32
C PRO A 164 10.64 -15.12 -4.97
N LEU A 165 10.05 -14.36 -4.07
CA LEU A 165 9.66 -14.78 -2.73
C LEU A 165 8.17 -15.11 -2.63
N VAL A 166 7.38 -14.81 -3.66
CA VAL A 166 5.94 -15.01 -3.67
C VAL A 166 5.63 -16.45 -4.09
N ARG A 167 5.32 -17.27 -3.10
CA ARG A 167 4.99 -18.68 -3.34
C ARG A 167 4.06 -19.17 -2.23
N PRO A 168 3.27 -20.25 -2.50
CA PRO A 168 2.46 -20.87 -1.46
C PRO A 168 3.32 -21.43 -0.33
N LEU A 169 2.76 -21.45 0.89
CA LEU A 169 3.41 -22.10 2.01
C LEU A 169 3.39 -23.62 1.81
N GLY A 170 4.50 -24.26 2.17
CA GLY A 170 4.62 -25.72 2.02
C GLY A 170 5.04 -26.19 0.65
N SER A 171 5.39 -25.27 -0.25
CA SER A 171 5.90 -25.62 -1.58
C SER A 171 7.41 -25.47 -1.67
#